data_b588988b561670c8e8b9226d711c31d0
#
_entry.id   b588988b561670c8e8b9226d711c31d0
#
_cell.length_a   1.000
_cell.length_b   1.000
_cell.length_c   1.000
_cell.angle_alpha   90.00
_cell.angle_beta   90.00
_cell.angle_gamma   90.00
#
_symmetry.space_group_name_H-M   'P 1'
#
loop_
_entity.id
_entity.type
_entity.pdbx_description
1 polymer ?
#
loop_
_entity_poly.entity_id
_entity_poly.type
_entity_poly.pdbx_seq_one_letter_code
_entity_poly.pdbx_strand_id
1 'polypeptide(L)'
;VLAEAVKDTLGTVIIENRAGAGGNIGVGAAARSAPDGMTLGIATTASHGINPWLFKQLPYDPVKDFAPVTQMLRVPNVLVINAETAQRLRINTVADLIAYAKANPGRLNYGSGGNGSAGHLAGELFKNQAGIFAVHIPYNGGAPAQAALLGGQVDFNFDNLATAAGNIRSGRLKALAVTTAQRTQVMPDVPTVADTLPGFE
;
A
#
# COMPACT_ATOMS: atom_id res chain seq x y z
N VAL A 1 5.43 16.60 8.58
CA VAL A 1 5.65 16.32 10.02
C VAL A 1 7.14 16.19 10.33
N LEU A 2 7.89 15.19 9.78
CA LEU A 2 9.34 15.03 10.10
C LEU A 2 10.16 16.25 9.68
N ALA A 3 10.02 16.72 8.43
CA ALA A 3 10.72 17.90 7.94
C ALA A 3 10.47 19.13 8.82
N GLU A 4 9.23 19.29 9.28
CA GLU A 4 8.85 20.38 10.18
C GLU A 4 9.44 20.22 11.59
N ALA A 5 9.51 18.97 12.07
CA ALA A 5 10.06 18.68 13.40
C ALA A 5 11.57 18.90 13.49
N VAL A 6 12.31 18.82 12.38
CA VAL A 6 13.78 18.94 12.37
C VAL A 6 14.28 20.30 11.85
N LYS A 7 13.40 21.21 11.43
CA LYS A 7 13.79 22.49 10.81
C LYS A 7 14.65 23.36 11.71
N ASP A 8 14.44 23.32 13.02
CA ASP A 8 15.19 24.14 13.97
C ASP A 8 16.62 23.59 14.19
N THR A 9 16.83 22.31 13.88
CA THR A 9 18.14 21.62 14.03
C THR A 9 18.88 21.53 12.70
N LEU A 10 18.17 21.19 11.62
CA LEU A 10 18.77 20.92 10.31
C LEU A 10 18.56 22.06 9.29
N GLY A 11 17.86 23.15 9.68
CA GLY A 11 17.52 24.22 8.78
C GLY A 11 16.35 23.88 7.85
N THR A 12 16.24 24.59 6.74
CA THR A 12 15.12 24.41 5.80
C THR A 12 15.22 23.05 5.09
N VAL A 13 14.20 22.22 5.28
CA VAL A 13 14.06 20.93 4.60
C VAL A 13 13.07 21.05 3.44
N ILE A 14 13.52 20.76 2.23
CA ILE A 14 12.69 20.75 1.02
C ILE A 14 12.22 19.33 0.77
N ILE A 15 10.90 19.16 0.61
CA ILE A 15 10.30 17.87 0.29
C ILE A 15 10.03 17.78 -1.20
N GLU A 16 10.64 16.80 -1.86
CA GLU A 16 10.36 16.48 -3.26
C GLU A 16 9.60 15.16 -3.38
N ASN A 17 8.41 15.20 -3.99
CA ASN A 17 7.63 14.01 -4.29
C ASN A 17 7.84 13.59 -5.74
N ARG A 18 8.60 12.52 -5.97
CA ARG A 18 8.88 11.96 -7.30
C ARG A 18 8.19 10.60 -7.44
N ALA A 19 6.93 10.64 -7.85
CA ALA A 19 6.11 9.44 -8.01
C ALA A 19 6.46 8.64 -9.27
N GLY A 20 6.15 7.35 -9.24
CA GLY A 20 6.22 6.45 -10.41
C GLY A 20 7.09 5.20 -10.20
N ALA A 21 6.86 4.20 -11.05
CA ALA A 21 7.55 2.91 -11.06
C ALA A 21 7.68 2.24 -9.69
N GLY A 22 6.59 2.24 -8.88
CA GLY A 22 6.62 1.64 -7.54
C GLY A 22 7.57 2.33 -6.55
N GLY A 23 7.89 3.63 -6.77
CA GLY A 23 8.85 4.41 -5.96
C GLY A 23 10.27 4.46 -6.54
N ASN A 24 10.58 3.68 -7.58
CA ASN A 24 11.93 3.60 -8.13
C ASN A 24 12.46 4.94 -8.68
N ILE A 25 11.57 5.83 -9.17
CA ILE A 25 11.96 7.16 -9.68
C ILE A 25 12.55 8.01 -8.54
N GLY A 26 11.84 8.12 -7.42
CA GLY A 26 12.27 8.90 -6.27
C GLY A 26 13.53 8.33 -5.62
N VAL A 27 13.55 7.02 -5.40
CA VAL A 27 14.71 6.31 -4.80
C VAL A 27 15.93 6.39 -5.69
N GLY A 28 15.79 6.19 -7.01
CA GLY A 28 16.88 6.36 -7.97
C GLY A 28 17.39 7.80 -8.07
N ALA A 29 16.56 8.80 -7.81
CA ALA A 29 17.03 10.19 -7.71
C ALA A 29 17.88 10.40 -6.45
N ALA A 30 17.49 9.85 -5.30
CA ALA A 30 18.27 9.90 -4.08
C ALA A 30 19.63 9.18 -4.24
N ALA A 31 19.64 8.00 -4.86
CA ALA A 31 20.85 7.22 -5.14
C ALA A 31 21.88 7.99 -6.00
N ARG A 32 21.44 8.85 -6.88
CA ARG A 32 22.31 9.68 -7.75
C ARG A 32 22.70 11.02 -7.16
N SER A 33 22.22 11.35 -5.98
CA SER A 33 22.58 12.60 -5.29
C SER A 33 23.98 12.52 -4.71
N ALA A 34 24.58 13.67 -4.41
CA ALA A 34 25.88 13.74 -3.75
C ALA A 34 25.82 13.02 -2.39
N PRO A 35 26.84 12.24 -2.02
CA PRO A 35 26.88 11.51 -0.75
C PRO A 35 27.34 12.41 0.41
N ASP A 36 26.80 13.60 0.51
CA ASP A 36 27.15 14.63 1.50
C ASP A 36 26.19 14.65 2.71
N GLY A 37 25.20 13.74 2.75
CA GLY A 37 24.20 13.66 3.80
C GLY A 37 23.07 14.69 3.69
N MET A 38 23.08 15.55 2.65
CA MET A 38 22.06 16.59 2.48
C MET A 38 20.83 16.09 1.73
N THR A 39 20.92 14.94 1.07
CA THR A 39 19.77 14.30 0.41
C THR A 39 19.41 13.01 1.12
N LEU A 40 18.19 12.97 1.64
CA LEU A 40 17.62 11.77 2.30
C LEU A 40 16.52 11.16 1.43
N GLY A 41 16.55 9.84 1.26
CA GLY A 41 15.53 9.08 0.58
C GLY A 41 14.70 8.23 1.54
N ILE A 42 13.41 8.04 1.23
CA ILE A 42 12.58 7.08 1.95
C ILE A 42 12.68 5.71 1.28
N ALA A 43 13.35 4.78 1.94
CA ALA A 43 13.35 3.37 1.58
C ALA A 43 12.03 2.73 2.03
N THR A 44 11.40 1.98 1.15
CA THR A 44 10.16 1.25 1.45
C THR A 44 10.35 -0.24 1.20
N THR A 45 9.44 -1.06 1.72
CA THR A 45 9.38 -2.50 1.38
C THR A 45 9.35 -2.70 -0.13
N ALA A 46 8.61 -1.85 -0.87
CA ALA A 46 8.56 -1.93 -2.32
C ALA A 46 9.94 -1.70 -2.96
N SER A 47 10.54 -0.55 -2.71
CA SER A 47 11.77 -0.14 -3.39
C SER A 47 13.01 -0.97 -3.05
N HIS A 48 13.11 -1.48 -1.81
CA HIS A 48 14.30 -2.20 -1.33
C HIS A 48 14.07 -3.71 -1.12
N GLY A 49 12.83 -4.15 -0.90
CA GLY A 49 12.51 -5.55 -0.68
C GLY A 49 11.91 -6.27 -1.88
N ILE A 50 11.04 -5.59 -2.65
CA ILE A 50 10.26 -6.21 -3.72
C ILE A 50 10.84 -5.93 -5.10
N ASN A 51 11.09 -4.66 -5.41
CA ASN A 51 11.48 -4.22 -6.74
C ASN A 51 12.79 -4.84 -7.26
N PRO A 52 13.79 -5.16 -6.41
CA PRO A 52 14.99 -5.88 -6.83
C PRO A 52 14.70 -7.24 -7.50
N TRP A 53 13.59 -7.88 -7.13
CA TRP A 53 13.18 -9.18 -7.66
C TRP A 53 12.15 -9.08 -8.80
N LEU A 54 11.46 -7.93 -8.87
CA LEU A 54 10.37 -7.74 -9.84
C LEU A 54 10.84 -7.08 -11.14
N PHE A 55 11.79 -6.14 -11.07
CA PHE A 55 12.26 -5.39 -12.21
C PHE A 55 13.59 -5.96 -12.74
N LYS A 56 13.69 -6.17 -14.04
CA LYS A 56 14.93 -6.64 -14.68
C LYS A 56 16.10 -5.66 -14.52
N GLN A 57 15.80 -4.36 -14.44
CA GLN A 57 16.78 -3.30 -14.26
C GLN A 57 16.20 -2.26 -13.28
N LEU A 58 16.97 -1.94 -12.25
CA LEU A 58 16.69 -0.85 -11.34
C LEU A 58 17.67 0.30 -11.61
N PRO A 59 17.25 1.56 -11.42
CA PRO A 59 18.15 2.71 -11.56
C PRO A 59 19.05 2.91 -10.34
N TYR A 60 19.15 1.94 -9.44
CA TYR A 60 19.94 1.94 -8.20
C TYR A 60 20.22 0.51 -7.71
N ASP A 61 21.29 0.34 -6.93
CA ASP A 61 21.52 -0.86 -6.11
C ASP A 61 20.93 -0.61 -4.72
N PRO A 62 19.94 -1.42 -4.25
CA PRO A 62 19.23 -1.17 -3.00
C PRO A 62 20.11 -1.28 -1.74
N VAL A 63 21.31 -1.85 -1.86
CA VAL A 63 22.23 -2.05 -0.73
C VAL A 63 23.43 -1.11 -0.82
N LYS A 64 24.05 -0.99 -2.01
CA LYS A 64 25.34 -0.30 -2.16
C LYS A 64 25.21 1.22 -2.32
N ASP A 65 24.08 1.69 -2.89
CA ASP A 65 23.91 3.10 -3.22
C ASP A 65 23.35 3.92 -2.04
N PHE A 66 23.15 3.30 -0.87
CA PHE A 66 22.53 3.95 0.29
C PHE A 66 23.28 3.68 1.60
N ALA A 67 23.32 4.69 2.46
CA ALA A 67 23.68 4.56 3.85
C ALA A 67 22.40 4.57 4.72
N PRO A 68 22.00 3.45 5.34
CA PRO A 68 20.78 3.41 6.17
C PRO A 68 20.95 4.29 7.41
N VAL A 69 19.93 5.12 7.68
CA VAL A 69 19.93 5.99 8.88
C VAL A 69 19.11 5.35 10.00
N THR A 70 17.82 5.12 9.79
CA THR A 70 16.95 4.52 10.80
C THR A 70 15.64 4.04 10.19
N GLN A 71 14.95 3.12 10.88
CA GLN A 71 13.58 2.75 10.58
C GLN A 71 12.63 3.79 11.18
N MET A 72 11.95 4.56 10.33
CA MET A 72 11.04 5.60 10.79
C MET A 72 9.72 5.07 11.34
N LEU A 73 9.12 4.09 10.67
CA LEU A 73 7.82 3.54 11.06
C LEU A 73 7.54 2.19 10.38
N ARG A 74 6.56 1.49 10.90
CA ARG A 74 5.91 0.35 10.24
C ARG A 74 4.45 0.70 10.00
N VAL A 75 3.98 0.50 8.79
CA VAL A 75 2.59 0.77 8.44
C VAL A 75 1.98 -0.49 7.84
N PRO A 76 0.99 -1.07 8.50
CA PRO A 76 0.25 -2.19 7.93
C PRO A 76 -0.60 -1.74 6.75
N ASN A 77 -0.87 -2.65 5.84
CA ASN A 77 -1.94 -2.47 4.88
C ASN A 77 -3.27 -2.90 5.49
N VAL A 78 -4.34 -2.34 4.97
CA VAL A 78 -5.72 -2.69 5.30
C VAL A 78 -6.46 -2.99 4.01
N LEU A 79 -7.16 -4.12 3.97
CA LEU A 79 -8.11 -4.43 2.91
C LEU A 79 -9.34 -3.57 3.11
N VAL A 80 -9.54 -2.63 2.21
CA VAL A 80 -10.67 -1.70 2.20
C VAL A 80 -11.48 -1.85 0.92
N ILE A 81 -12.78 -1.69 1.06
CA ILE A 81 -13.73 -1.66 -0.04
C ILE A 81 -14.46 -0.31 -0.03
N ASN A 82 -14.86 0.20 -1.20
CA ASN A 82 -15.75 1.36 -1.28
C ASN A 82 -17.05 1.05 -0.54
N ALA A 83 -17.52 1.98 0.32
CA ALA A 83 -18.66 1.72 1.21
C ALA A 83 -19.97 1.46 0.44
N GLU A 84 -20.22 2.18 -0.66
CA GLU A 84 -21.40 1.99 -1.51
C GLU A 84 -21.33 0.63 -2.23
N THR A 85 -20.14 0.25 -2.73
CA THR A 85 -19.92 -1.06 -3.32
C THR A 85 -20.13 -2.17 -2.30
N ALA A 86 -19.61 -2.01 -1.07
CA ALA A 86 -19.84 -2.97 0.01
C ALA A 86 -21.33 -3.18 0.31
N GLN A 87 -22.07 -2.07 0.41
CA GLN A 87 -23.52 -2.12 0.64
C GLN A 87 -24.26 -2.77 -0.52
N ARG A 88 -23.99 -2.35 -1.74
CA ARG A 88 -24.64 -2.86 -2.99
C ARG A 88 -24.40 -4.35 -3.17
N LEU A 89 -23.18 -4.83 -2.90
CA LEU A 89 -22.80 -6.24 -3.08
C LEU A 89 -22.97 -7.07 -1.79
N ARG A 90 -23.40 -6.46 -0.69
CA ARG A 90 -23.57 -7.09 0.63
C ARG A 90 -22.26 -7.71 1.16
N ILE A 91 -21.14 -7.06 0.91
CA ILE A 91 -19.81 -7.49 1.36
C ILE A 91 -19.52 -6.83 2.72
N ASN A 92 -19.48 -7.63 3.78
CA ASN A 92 -19.26 -7.17 5.14
C ASN A 92 -17.94 -7.68 5.73
N THR A 93 -17.46 -8.80 5.22
CA THR A 93 -16.29 -9.53 5.71
C THR A 93 -15.38 -9.92 4.56
N VAL A 94 -14.17 -10.40 4.88
CA VAL A 94 -13.26 -11.02 3.91
C VAL A 94 -13.91 -12.23 3.25
N ALA A 95 -14.64 -13.04 4.02
CA ALA A 95 -15.34 -14.22 3.50
C ALA A 95 -16.42 -13.84 2.46
N ASP A 96 -17.17 -12.77 2.70
CA ASP A 96 -18.17 -12.28 1.73
C ASP A 96 -17.51 -11.81 0.43
N LEU A 97 -16.37 -11.09 0.53
CA LEU A 97 -15.60 -10.65 -0.63
C LEU A 97 -15.13 -11.84 -1.46
N ILE A 98 -14.58 -12.85 -0.81
CA ILE A 98 -14.13 -14.09 -1.47
C ILE A 98 -15.30 -14.82 -2.11
N ALA A 99 -16.41 -14.97 -1.40
CA ALA A 99 -17.60 -15.64 -1.92
C ALA A 99 -18.17 -14.93 -3.15
N TYR A 100 -18.26 -13.59 -3.09
CA TYR A 100 -18.70 -12.79 -4.22
C TYR A 100 -17.76 -12.93 -5.42
N ALA A 101 -16.44 -12.82 -5.21
CA ALA A 101 -15.44 -12.92 -6.28
C ALA A 101 -15.44 -14.31 -6.94
N LYS A 102 -15.64 -15.38 -6.16
CA LYS A 102 -15.77 -16.76 -6.69
C LYS A 102 -17.02 -16.94 -7.54
N ALA A 103 -18.14 -16.36 -7.11
CA ALA A 103 -19.40 -16.43 -7.85
C ALA A 103 -19.39 -15.53 -9.10
N ASN A 104 -18.54 -14.51 -9.15
CA ASN A 104 -18.48 -13.51 -10.20
C ASN A 104 -17.03 -13.24 -10.65
N PRO A 105 -16.34 -14.21 -11.28
CA PRO A 105 -14.94 -14.04 -11.68
C PRO A 105 -14.72 -12.82 -12.58
N GLY A 106 -13.73 -11.98 -12.26
CA GLY A 106 -13.37 -10.80 -13.04
C GLY A 106 -14.32 -9.60 -12.93
N ARG A 107 -15.36 -9.69 -12.09
CA ARG A 107 -16.28 -8.57 -11.87
C ARG A 107 -15.76 -7.53 -10.87
N LEU A 108 -14.82 -7.92 -10.05
CA LEU A 108 -14.18 -6.99 -9.11
C LEU A 108 -12.83 -6.53 -9.66
N ASN A 109 -12.56 -5.25 -9.44
CA ASN A 109 -11.27 -4.63 -9.70
C ASN A 109 -10.62 -4.18 -8.40
N TYR A 110 -9.30 -4.27 -8.31
CA TYR A 110 -8.59 -3.68 -7.18
C TYR A 110 -7.50 -2.70 -7.64
N GLY A 111 -7.37 -1.63 -6.90
CA GLY A 111 -6.35 -0.62 -7.16
C GLY A 111 -5.10 -0.84 -6.31
N SER A 112 -3.97 -0.35 -6.78
CA SER A 112 -2.74 -0.28 -6.00
C SER A 112 -1.91 0.95 -6.35
N GLY A 113 -0.90 1.24 -5.56
CA GLY A 113 0.07 2.31 -5.83
C GLY A 113 1.03 2.03 -6.98
N GLY A 114 0.73 1.03 -7.82
CA GLY A 114 1.52 0.61 -8.97
C GLY A 114 2.13 -0.78 -8.81
N ASN A 115 2.66 -1.29 -9.92
CA ASN A 115 3.33 -2.59 -9.94
C ASN A 115 4.51 -2.61 -8.95
N GLY A 116 4.60 -3.65 -8.13
CA GLY A 116 5.62 -3.78 -7.09
C GLY A 116 5.31 -3.05 -5.79
N SER A 117 4.20 -2.30 -5.69
CA SER A 117 3.77 -1.73 -4.42
C SER A 117 3.33 -2.82 -3.44
N ALA A 118 3.41 -2.53 -2.13
CA ALA A 118 2.94 -3.46 -1.10
C ALA A 118 1.46 -3.84 -1.30
N GLY A 119 0.62 -2.89 -1.71
CA GLY A 119 -0.79 -3.14 -2.02
C GLY A 119 -0.99 -4.04 -3.24
N HIS A 120 -0.13 -3.94 -4.25
CA HIS A 120 -0.16 -4.87 -5.39
C HIS A 120 0.15 -6.29 -4.94
N LEU A 121 1.26 -6.51 -4.22
CA LEU A 121 1.64 -7.87 -3.78
C LEU A 121 0.63 -8.46 -2.80
N ALA A 122 0.11 -7.66 -1.86
CA ALA A 122 -0.96 -8.12 -0.96
C ALA A 122 -2.21 -8.54 -1.74
N GLY A 123 -2.58 -7.79 -2.79
CA GLY A 123 -3.68 -8.14 -3.68
C GLY A 123 -3.45 -9.44 -4.44
N GLU A 124 -2.26 -9.64 -5.02
CA GLU A 124 -1.93 -10.87 -5.74
C GLU A 124 -1.83 -12.08 -4.80
N LEU A 125 -1.25 -11.92 -3.61
CA LEU A 125 -1.23 -12.97 -2.59
C LEU A 125 -2.65 -13.35 -2.17
N PHE A 126 -3.50 -12.36 -1.93
CA PHE A 126 -4.90 -12.58 -1.58
C PHE A 126 -5.65 -13.33 -2.68
N LYS A 127 -5.51 -12.94 -3.92
CA LYS A 127 -6.11 -13.62 -5.07
C LYS A 127 -5.66 -15.07 -5.16
N ASN A 128 -4.36 -15.31 -4.99
CA ASN A 128 -3.77 -16.65 -5.04
C ASN A 128 -4.29 -17.54 -3.91
N GLN A 129 -4.21 -17.09 -2.65
CA GLN A 129 -4.63 -17.88 -1.50
C GLN A 129 -6.15 -18.10 -1.44
N ALA A 130 -6.94 -17.10 -1.83
CA ALA A 130 -8.39 -17.21 -1.86
C ALA A 130 -8.91 -17.98 -3.08
N GLY A 131 -8.08 -18.22 -4.09
CA GLY A 131 -8.49 -18.84 -5.37
C GLY A 131 -9.53 -18.01 -6.09
N ILE A 132 -9.32 -16.68 -6.18
CA ILE A 132 -10.23 -15.73 -6.84
C ILE A 132 -9.56 -15.01 -8.00
N PHE A 133 -10.39 -14.48 -8.89
CA PHE A 133 -9.94 -13.60 -9.96
C PHE A 133 -10.53 -12.20 -9.79
N ALA A 134 -9.65 -11.20 -9.66
CA ALA A 134 -9.95 -9.77 -9.69
C ALA A 134 -8.90 -9.06 -10.55
N VAL A 135 -9.34 -8.03 -11.28
CA VAL A 135 -8.46 -7.28 -12.19
C VAL A 135 -7.65 -6.25 -11.39
N HIS A 136 -6.33 -6.24 -11.57
CA HIS A 136 -5.46 -5.24 -10.99
C HIS A 136 -5.41 -3.96 -11.83
N ILE A 137 -5.63 -2.82 -11.21
CA ILE A 137 -5.52 -1.49 -11.83
C ILE A 137 -4.39 -0.71 -11.12
N PRO A 138 -3.20 -0.61 -11.74
CA PRO A 138 -2.08 0.12 -11.15
C PRO A 138 -2.25 1.64 -11.30
N TYR A 139 -1.96 2.38 -10.24
CA TYR A 139 -1.92 3.85 -10.22
C TYR A 139 -0.50 4.36 -9.92
N ASN A 140 -0.26 5.64 -10.17
CA ASN A 140 1.02 6.28 -9.87
C ASN A 140 1.10 6.73 -8.40
N GLY A 141 1.03 5.75 -7.47
CA GLY A 141 1.09 5.99 -6.03
C GLY A 141 -0.22 5.69 -5.31
N GLY A 142 -0.17 5.65 -3.96
CA GLY A 142 -1.31 5.30 -3.12
C GLY A 142 -2.44 6.33 -3.16
N ALA A 143 -2.13 7.63 -3.22
CA ALA A 143 -3.14 8.67 -3.22
C ALA A 143 -4.08 8.63 -4.45
N PRO A 144 -3.59 8.48 -5.70
CA PRO A 144 -4.45 8.25 -6.85
C PRO A 144 -5.26 6.95 -6.77
N ALA A 145 -4.66 5.86 -6.26
CA ALA A 145 -5.38 4.60 -6.07
C ALA A 145 -6.52 4.74 -5.05
N GLN A 146 -6.29 5.46 -3.95
CA GLN A 146 -7.33 5.73 -2.95
C GLN A 146 -8.43 6.64 -3.50
N ALA A 147 -8.08 7.66 -4.29
CA ALA A 147 -9.06 8.51 -4.95
C ALA A 147 -9.95 7.71 -5.92
N ALA A 148 -9.36 6.79 -6.68
CA ALA A 148 -10.10 5.89 -7.57
C ALA A 148 -11.05 4.95 -6.79
N LEU A 149 -10.62 4.43 -5.63
CA LEU A 149 -11.47 3.63 -4.76
C LEU A 149 -12.63 4.44 -4.20
N LEU A 150 -12.38 5.66 -3.74
CA LEU A 150 -13.42 6.57 -3.24
C LEU A 150 -14.41 6.98 -4.33
N GLY A 151 -13.94 7.11 -5.57
CA GLY A 151 -14.77 7.38 -6.75
C GLY A 151 -15.44 6.16 -7.37
N GLY A 152 -15.29 4.96 -6.78
CA GLY A 152 -15.89 3.73 -7.30
C GLY A 152 -15.32 3.23 -8.63
N GLN A 153 -14.16 3.73 -9.05
CA GLN A 153 -13.47 3.25 -10.26
C GLN A 153 -12.83 1.88 -10.06
N VAL A 154 -12.47 1.57 -8.82
CA VAL A 154 -12.08 0.23 -8.36
C VAL A 154 -12.92 -0.14 -7.14
N ASP A 155 -13.07 -1.43 -6.88
CA ASP A 155 -13.96 -1.94 -5.84
C ASP A 155 -13.28 -2.03 -4.49
N PHE A 156 -12.02 -2.49 -4.45
CA PHE A 156 -11.25 -2.65 -3.22
C PHE A 156 -9.76 -2.35 -3.42
N ASN A 157 -9.06 -2.07 -2.33
CA ASN A 157 -7.60 -1.90 -2.30
C ASN A 157 -7.02 -2.59 -1.06
N PHE A 158 -5.75 -3.00 -1.15
CA PHE A 158 -4.89 -3.14 0.01
C PHE A 158 -4.16 -1.81 0.20
N ASP A 159 -4.72 -0.95 1.03
CA ASP A 159 -4.25 0.43 1.21
C ASP A 159 -3.40 0.57 2.48
N ASN A 160 -2.60 1.61 2.54
CA ASN A 160 -1.85 1.95 3.73
C ASN A 160 -2.82 2.39 4.84
N LEU A 161 -2.78 1.72 6.01
CA LEU A 161 -3.72 1.99 7.10
C LEU A 161 -3.68 3.45 7.57
N ALA A 162 -2.49 4.07 7.60
CA ALA A 162 -2.36 5.45 8.06
C ALA A 162 -3.09 6.45 7.15
N THR A 163 -3.08 6.21 5.83
CA THR A 163 -3.76 7.07 4.85
C THR A 163 -5.26 6.74 4.73
N ALA A 164 -5.62 5.48 4.86
CA ALA A 164 -7.01 5.01 4.76
C ALA A 164 -7.85 5.34 6.00
N ALA A 165 -7.22 5.48 7.18
CA ALA A 165 -7.90 5.60 8.47
C ALA A 165 -8.95 6.72 8.54
N GLY A 166 -8.67 7.88 7.94
CA GLY A 166 -9.63 8.99 7.87
C GLY A 166 -10.90 8.64 7.09
N ASN A 167 -10.75 7.99 5.96
CA ASN A 167 -11.86 7.58 5.11
C ASN A 167 -12.65 6.39 5.68
N ILE A 168 -11.98 5.52 6.46
CA ILE A 168 -12.64 4.45 7.20
C ILE A 168 -13.49 5.03 8.34
N ARG A 169 -12.94 5.96 9.14
CA ARG A 169 -13.68 6.59 10.24
C ARG A 169 -14.85 7.43 9.76
N SER A 170 -14.75 8.08 8.61
CA SER A 170 -15.85 8.83 8.00
C SER A 170 -16.89 7.96 7.27
N GLY A 171 -16.69 6.62 7.23
CA GLY A 171 -17.60 5.67 6.60
C GLY A 171 -17.58 5.69 5.08
N ARG A 172 -16.65 6.40 4.43
CA ARG A 172 -16.49 6.38 2.96
C ARG A 172 -15.83 5.10 2.45
N LEU A 173 -14.97 4.51 3.27
CA LEU A 173 -14.39 3.20 3.04
C LEU A 173 -14.78 2.25 4.16
N LYS A 174 -15.01 1.00 3.84
CA LYS A 174 -15.20 -0.07 4.80
C LYS A 174 -13.92 -0.89 4.91
N ALA A 175 -13.35 -0.97 6.11
CA ALA A 175 -12.26 -1.86 6.42
C ALA A 175 -12.78 -3.28 6.59
N LEU A 176 -12.21 -4.25 5.89
CA LEU A 176 -12.55 -5.66 6.01
C LEU A 176 -11.54 -6.41 6.87
N ALA A 177 -10.24 -6.14 6.70
CA ALA A 177 -9.18 -6.78 7.49
C ALA A 177 -7.85 -6.03 7.36
N VAL A 178 -6.96 -6.19 8.35
CA VAL A 178 -5.56 -5.76 8.26
C VAL A 178 -4.68 -6.92 7.77
N THR A 179 -3.54 -6.59 7.13
CA THR A 179 -2.62 -7.61 6.57
C THR A 179 -1.62 -8.16 7.58
N THR A 180 -1.57 -7.60 8.78
CA THR A 180 -0.69 -8.05 9.85
C THR A 180 -1.16 -9.36 10.45
N ALA A 181 -0.24 -10.19 10.97
CA ALA A 181 -0.56 -11.44 11.65
C ALA A 181 -1.47 -11.26 12.89
N GLN A 182 -1.46 -10.07 13.49
CA GLN A 182 -2.30 -9.70 14.63
C GLN A 182 -3.02 -8.39 14.34
N ARG A 183 -4.16 -8.17 15.02
CA ARG A 183 -4.91 -6.90 14.95
C ARG A 183 -4.05 -5.72 15.37
N THR A 184 -4.29 -4.57 14.79
CA THR A 184 -3.55 -3.35 15.11
C THR A 184 -4.19 -2.60 16.27
N GLN A 185 -3.38 -1.93 17.09
CA GLN A 185 -3.88 -1.07 18.17
C GLN A 185 -4.66 0.16 17.63
N VAL A 186 -4.36 0.58 16.41
CA VAL A 186 -5.01 1.74 15.75
C VAL A 186 -6.46 1.43 15.37
N MET A 187 -6.77 0.16 15.05
CA MET A 187 -8.10 -0.33 14.68
C MET A 187 -8.31 -1.74 15.27
N PRO A 188 -8.51 -1.86 16.58
CA PRO A 188 -8.58 -3.16 17.26
C PRO A 188 -9.81 -3.99 16.86
N ASP A 189 -10.86 -3.34 16.37
CA ASP A 189 -12.08 -4.00 15.92
C ASP A 189 -11.97 -4.60 14.50
N VAL A 190 -10.93 -4.20 13.74
CA VAL A 190 -10.71 -4.73 12.39
C VAL A 190 -9.95 -6.06 12.49
N PRO A 191 -10.50 -7.17 11.95
CA PRO A 191 -9.86 -8.48 11.99
C PRO A 191 -8.61 -8.52 11.10
N THR A 192 -7.87 -9.64 11.17
CA THR A 192 -6.78 -9.89 10.24
C THR A 192 -7.27 -10.65 9.01
N VAL A 193 -6.57 -10.52 7.88
CA VAL A 193 -6.84 -11.39 6.70
C VAL A 193 -6.57 -12.84 7.07
N ALA A 194 -5.58 -13.11 7.94
CA ALA A 194 -5.22 -14.44 8.43
C ALA A 194 -6.35 -15.14 9.19
N ASP A 195 -7.28 -14.38 9.82
CA ASP A 195 -8.47 -14.97 10.46
C ASP A 195 -9.37 -15.72 9.45
N THR A 196 -9.30 -15.35 8.16
CA THR A 196 -10.06 -16.02 7.07
C THR A 196 -9.15 -16.86 6.18
N LEU A 197 -7.93 -16.41 5.92
CA LEU A 197 -6.92 -17.08 5.10
C LEU A 197 -5.68 -17.35 5.95
N PRO A 198 -5.59 -18.51 6.65
CA PRO A 198 -4.45 -18.84 7.50
C PRO A 198 -3.11 -18.74 6.76
N GLY A 199 -2.13 -18.11 7.39
CA GLY A 199 -0.81 -17.89 6.80
C GLY A 199 -0.71 -16.67 5.86
N PHE A 200 -1.73 -15.84 5.79
CA PHE A 200 -1.64 -14.56 5.10
C PHE A 200 -0.86 -13.55 5.97
N GLU A 201 0.32 -13.16 5.47
CA GLU A 201 1.17 -12.15 6.11
C GLU A 201 1.95 -11.33 5.05
#